data_a4891c8deb4faa3fe7751d382874defd
#
_entry.id   a4891c8deb4faa3fe7751d382874defd
#
_cell.length_a   1.000
_cell.length_b   1.000
_cell.length_c   1.000
_cell.angle_alpha   90.00
_cell.angle_beta   90.00
_cell.angle_gamma   90.00
#
_symmetry.space_group_name_H-M   'P 1'
#
loop_
_entity.id
_entity.type
_entity.pdbx_description
1 polymer ?
#
loop_
_entity_poly.entity_id
_entity_poly.type
_entity_poly.pdbx_seq_one_letter_code
_entity_poly.pdbx_strand_id
1 'polypeptide(L)'
;ARLWAPLIGILIGTIYGYQVGLVDFSKVVAADWIGIPENHWPGLSLDFGEGFWALIPAFVLITFVGCIETYGDGIAVQKHSYRKPRPINFRSIQGAINADGLGSFIAGILGSVPNTVYSMSIGVMEITRVAALRVGFYGGLFMILFALSPKLIALISVIPSPVAAGYILVIIVLLFGHGLQMVNESKLASEALLAVCLGFFAGTGFQGGYLFNETFPEGMQIFLSNGTTSGGITAVIIMWLFMLKKRAKNKISIPLQIESLTPINDLINKFSRQNKWKKNWQNKLMLIAEEGLNFLIQNQEKNKNKGKNTVHIRLYQDGDEVELEFISGPTGINAESVQVALNDIGEDDFESKLSLKLLYGLTNEIRHLQYHGIDYLFLKVNPKLSKG
;
A
#
# COMPACT_ATOMS: atom_id res chain seq x y z
N ALA A 1 -22.70 12.12 17.04
CA ALA A 1 -23.56 10.92 17.02
C ALA A 1 -22.89 9.73 16.30
N ARG A 2 -22.28 9.90 15.11
CA ARG A 2 -21.73 8.79 14.31
C ARG A 2 -20.64 7.98 15.02
N LEU A 3 -19.75 8.63 15.79
CA LEU A 3 -18.66 7.97 16.54
C LEU A 3 -19.15 7.06 17.67
N TRP A 4 -20.28 7.42 18.28
CA TRP A 4 -20.84 6.69 19.41
C TRP A 4 -21.80 5.57 18.97
N ALA A 5 -22.21 5.54 17.71
CA ALA A 5 -23.20 4.57 17.21
C ALA A 5 -22.79 3.11 17.44
N PRO A 6 -21.54 2.68 17.15
CA PRO A 6 -21.12 1.31 17.44
C PRO A 6 -21.15 0.96 18.93
N LEU A 7 -20.67 1.89 19.78
CA LEU A 7 -20.67 1.69 21.23
C LEU A 7 -22.09 1.60 21.79
N ILE A 8 -23.00 2.46 21.34
CA ILE A 8 -24.41 2.44 21.72
C ILE A 8 -25.05 1.14 21.24
N GLY A 9 -24.77 0.68 20.02
CA GLY A 9 -25.30 -0.57 19.50
C GLY A 9 -24.85 -1.79 20.30
N ILE A 10 -23.56 -1.87 20.65
CA ILE A 10 -23.01 -2.93 21.49
C ILE A 10 -23.65 -2.88 22.88
N LEU A 11 -23.79 -1.70 23.49
CA LEU A 11 -24.37 -1.53 24.82
C LEU A 11 -25.83 -1.97 24.85
N ILE A 12 -26.65 -1.49 23.91
CA ILE A 12 -28.06 -1.89 23.80
C ILE A 12 -28.19 -3.39 23.54
N GLY A 13 -27.39 -3.91 22.60
CA GLY A 13 -27.37 -5.35 22.29
C GLY A 13 -26.95 -6.21 23.48
N THR A 14 -25.99 -5.77 24.29
CA THR A 14 -25.55 -6.47 25.50
C THR A 14 -26.63 -6.43 26.59
N ILE A 15 -27.33 -5.30 26.78
CA ILE A 15 -28.44 -5.17 27.72
C ILE A 15 -29.57 -6.13 27.31
N TYR A 16 -29.93 -6.17 26.04
CA TYR A 16 -30.93 -7.08 25.53
C TYR A 16 -30.47 -8.55 25.69
N GLY A 17 -29.23 -8.84 25.39
CA GLY A 17 -28.62 -10.17 25.59
C GLY A 17 -28.66 -10.63 27.05
N TYR A 18 -28.51 -9.69 28.00
CA TYR A 18 -28.69 -9.97 29.43
C TYR A 18 -30.12 -10.41 29.75
N GLN A 19 -31.14 -9.72 29.22
CA GLN A 19 -32.54 -10.06 29.43
C GLN A 19 -32.92 -11.46 28.89
N VAL A 20 -32.23 -11.87 27.80
CA VAL A 20 -32.44 -13.18 27.18
C VAL A 20 -31.55 -14.30 27.80
N GLY A 21 -30.73 -13.94 28.79
CA GLY A 21 -29.88 -14.93 29.50
C GLY A 21 -28.61 -15.31 28.74
N LEU A 22 -28.16 -14.52 27.76
CA LEU A 22 -26.94 -14.75 26.99
C LEU A 22 -25.69 -14.14 27.63
N VAL A 23 -25.86 -13.41 28.73
CA VAL A 23 -24.77 -12.68 29.41
C VAL A 23 -24.48 -13.32 30.75
N ASP A 24 -23.23 -13.69 30.97
CA ASP A 24 -22.75 -14.20 32.24
C ASP A 24 -21.75 -13.26 32.87
N PHE A 25 -22.12 -12.58 33.95
CA PHE A 25 -21.24 -11.68 34.70
C PHE A 25 -20.37 -12.41 35.75
N SER A 26 -20.50 -13.71 35.93
CA SER A 26 -19.72 -14.45 36.93
C SER A 26 -18.22 -14.26 36.74
N LYS A 27 -17.74 -14.27 35.47
CA LYS A 27 -16.34 -14.06 35.08
C LYS A 27 -15.87 -12.64 35.40
N VAL A 28 -16.71 -11.63 35.29
CA VAL A 28 -16.38 -10.24 35.61
C VAL A 28 -16.24 -10.04 37.13
N VAL A 29 -17.14 -10.66 37.87
CA VAL A 29 -17.12 -10.61 39.34
C VAL A 29 -15.88 -11.33 39.90
N ALA A 30 -15.53 -12.47 39.34
CA ALA A 30 -14.38 -13.27 39.74
C ALA A 30 -13.02 -12.67 39.33
N ALA A 31 -13.01 -11.84 38.31
CA ALA A 31 -11.75 -11.28 37.78
C ALA A 31 -11.18 -10.18 38.70
N ASP A 32 -9.86 -10.17 38.87
CA ASP A 32 -9.13 -9.16 39.60
C ASP A 32 -9.01 -7.84 38.81
N TRP A 33 -8.90 -6.71 39.51
CA TRP A 33 -8.71 -5.41 38.90
C TRP A 33 -7.33 -5.24 38.25
N ILE A 34 -6.31 -5.81 38.85
CA ILE A 34 -4.93 -5.77 38.37
C ILE A 34 -4.40 -7.20 38.48
N GLY A 35 -3.85 -7.69 37.38
CA GLY A 35 -3.28 -9.02 37.31
C GLY A 35 -2.48 -9.20 36.04
N ILE A 36 -1.57 -10.13 36.05
CA ILE A 36 -0.91 -10.61 34.86
C ILE A 36 -1.84 -11.66 34.24
N PRO A 37 -2.12 -11.59 32.92
CA PRO A 37 -2.90 -12.62 32.26
C PRO A 37 -2.33 -14.00 32.59
N GLU A 38 -3.20 -14.98 32.88
CA GLU A 38 -2.77 -16.35 33.13
C GLU A 38 -1.94 -16.82 31.93
N ASN A 39 -0.68 -17.13 32.21
CA ASN A 39 0.27 -17.45 31.17
C ASN A 39 0.11 -18.91 30.73
N HIS A 40 -0.61 -19.13 29.66
CA HIS A 40 -0.65 -20.40 28.95
C HIS A 40 0.38 -20.40 27.82
N TRP A 41 1.59 -19.88 28.12
CA TRP A 41 2.64 -19.87 27.12
C TRP A 41 2.98 -21.30 26.68
N PRO A 42 2.79 -21.64 25.40
CA PRO A 42 3.00 -23.01 24.92
C PRO A 42 4.48 -23.41 24.86
N GLY A 43 5.40 -22.51 25.22
CA GLY A 43 6.82 -22.73 25.06
C GLY A 43 7.30 -22.45 23.62
N LEU A 44 8.61 -22.44 23.44
CA LEU A 44 9.22 -22.43 22.12
C LEU A 44 9.43 -23.88 21.68
N SER A 45 8.63 -24.34 20.71
CA SER A 45 8.94 -25.60 20.03
C SER A 45 9.98 -25.33 18.95
N LEU A 46 11.15 -25.91 19.09
CA LEU A 46 12.22 -25.88 18.09
C LEU A 46 12.23 -27.17 17.26
N ASP A 47 11.08 -27.81 17.14
CA ASP A 47 10.91 -28.97 16.27
C ASP A 47 10.72 -28.49 14.81
N PHE A 48 11.74 -28.68 14.00
CA PHE A 48 11.73 -28.36 12.57
C PHE A 48 11.33 -29.59 11.73
N GLY A 49 10.39 -30.36 12.19
CA GLY A 49 9.84 -31.51 11.49
C GLY A 49 9.10 -31.16 10.19
N GLU A 50 8.56 -32.18 9.51
CA GLU A 50 7.87 -32.01 8.22
C GLU A 50 6.72 -31.01 8.28
N GLY A 51 5.96 -30.98 9.39
CA GLY A 51 4.87 -30.02 9.61
C GLY A 51 5.32 -28.57 9.62
N PHE A 52 6.49 -28.26 10.20
CA PHE A 52 7.07 -26.93 10.20
C PHE A 52 7.37 -26.46 8.77
N TRP A 53 8.07 -27.28 7.97
CA TRP A 53 8.41 -26.94 6.61
C TRP A 53 7.19 -26.80 5.69
N ALA A 54 6.14 -27.60 5.93
CA ALA A 54 4.89 -27.49 5.17
C ALA A 54 4.15 -26.16 5.42
N LEU A 55 4.27 -25.58 6.62
CA LEU A 55 3.59 -24.34 6.99
C LEU A 55 4.33 -23.07 6.53
N ILE A 56 5.65 -23.12 6.36
CA ILE A 56 6.46 -21.95 5.97
C ILE A 56 5.93 -21.22 4.73
N PRO A 57 5.62 -21.89 3.60
CA PRO A 57 5.13 -21.19 2.42
C PRO A 57 3.83 -20.41 2.68
N ALA A 58 2.92 -20.99 3.47
CA ALA A 58 1.66 -20.33 3.85
C ALA A 58 1.91 -19.07 4.70
N PHE A 59 2.76 -19.16 5.71
CA PHE A 59 3.12 -18.02 6.55
C PHE A 59 3.85 -16.92 5.77
N VAL A 60 4.80 -17.28 4.89
CA VAL A 60 5.51 -16.32 4.03
C VAL A 60 4.53 -15.55 3.15
N LEU A 61 3.56 -16.24 2.54
CA LEU A 61 2.59 -15.62 1.65
C LEU A 61 1.60 -14.71 2.40
N ILE A 62 1.09 -15.17 3.54
CA ILE A 62 0.22 -14.35 4.40
C ILE A 62 0.96 -13.09 4.87
N THR A 63 2.22 -13.24 5.29
CA THR A 63 3.05 -12.10 5.69
C THR A 63 3.29 -11.13 4.52
N PHE A 64 3.48 -11.65 3.30
CA PHE A 64 3.65 -10.81 2.12
C PHE A 64 2.37 -10.01 1.80
N VAL A 65 1.20 -10.64 1.92
CA VAL A 65 -0.10 -9.95 1.79
C VAL A 65 -0.26 -8.88 2.86
N GLY A 66 0.08 -9.18 4.13
CA GLY A 66 0.06 -8.21 5.23
C GLY A 66 1.00 -7.02 4.98
N CYS A 67 2.19 -7.26 4.41
CA CYS A 67 3.09 -6.17 4.02
C CYS A 67 2.48 -5.25 2.94
N ILE A 68 1.75 -5.80 1.97
CA ILE A 68 1.06 -5.03 0.94
C ILE A 68 -0.08 -4.21 1.55
N GLU A 69 -0.82 -4.79 2.49
CA GLU A 69 -1.86 -4.10 3.25
C GLU A 69 -1.27 -2.93 4.05
N THR A 70 -0.25 -3.17 4.85
CA THR A 70 0.46 -2.13 5.63
C THR A 70 1.03 -1.02 4.72
N TYR A 71 1.51 -1.38 3.52
CA TYR A 71 1.95 -0.42 2.52
C TYR A 71 0.80 0.48 2.04
N GLY A 72 -0.34 -0.11 1.69
CA GLY A 72 -1.54 0.61 1.25
C GLY A 72 -2.10 1.53 2.34
N ASP A 73 -2.20 1.03 3.55
CA ASP A 73 -2.67 1.76 4.72
C ASP A 73 -1.72 2.92 5.07
N GLY A 74 -0.41 2.70 4.98
CA GLY A 74 0.60 3.73 5.19
C GLY A 74 0.45 4.90 4.21
N ILE A 75 0.13 4.63 2.95
CA ILE A 75 -0.19 5.65 1.93
C ILE A 75 -1.47 6.40 2.33
N ALA A 76 -2.53 5.68 2.66
CA ALA A 76 -3.82 6.25 3.01
C ALA A 76 -3.72 7.13 4.27
N VAL A 77 -3.05 6.66 5.33
CA VAL A 77 -2.79 7.43 6.54
C VAL A 77 -2.05 8.72 6.23
N GLN A 78 -1.00 8.69 5.40
CA GLN A 78 -0.27 9.90 5.03
C GLN A 78 -1.14 10.90 4.27
N LYS A 79 -1.96 10.44 3.32
CA LYS A 79 -2.90 11.30 2.59
C LYS A 79 -3.88 12.02 3.53
N HIS A 80 -4.39 11.34 4.55
CA HIS A 80 -5.35 11.90 5.51
C HIS A 80 -4.69 12.71 6.63
N SER A 81 -3.39 12.49 6.90
CA SER A 81 -2.66 13.18 7.97
C SER A 81 -2.29 14.62 7.63
N TYR A 82 -2.20 14.96 6.35
CA TYR A 82 -1.78 16.29 5.92
C TYR A 82 -2.94 17.14 5.41
N ARG A 83 -3.02 18.39 5.88
CA ARG A 83 -4.03 19.36 5.41
C ARG A 83 -3.82 19.81 3.96
N LYS A 84 -2.57 19.80 3.49
CA LYS A 84 -2.20 20.07 2.09
C LYS A 84 -1.61 18.80 1.50
N PRO A 85 -1.87 18.47 0.24
CA PRO A 85 -1.26 17.34 -0.43
C PRO A 85 0.27 17.41 -0.31
N ARG A 86 0.89 16.30 0.06
CA ARG A 86 2.35 16.14 0.14
C ARG A 86 2.75 14.84 -0.55
N PRO A 87 3.98 14.76 -1.07
CA PRO A 87 4.51 13.50 -1.58
C PRO A 87 4.54 12.46 -0.46
N ILE A 88 4.33 11.22 -0.85
CA ILE A 88 4.32 10.10 0.09
C ILE A 88 5.74 9.81 0.56
N ASN A 89 5.92 9.76 1.86
CA ASN A 89 7.19 9.38 2.48
C ASN A 89 7.27 7.84 2.61
N PHE A 90 7.84 7.18 1.61
CA PHE A 90 8.00 5.73 1.59
C PHE A 90 8.94 5.19 2.68
N ARG A 91 9.88 6.01 3.17
CA ARG A 91 10.73 5.62 4.31
C ARG A 91 9.91 5.44 5.59
N SER A 92 8.91 6.28 5.79
CA SER A 92 7.98 6.14 6.93
C SER A 92 7.12 4.88 6.79
N ILE A 93 6.67 4.56 5.57
CA ILE A 93 5.91 3.33 5.29
C ILE A 93 6.77 2.09 5.53
N GLN A 94 8.02 2.10 5.08
CA GLN A 94 8.97 1.01 5.37
C GLN A 94 9.19 0.85 6.88
N GLY A 95 9.28 1.96 7.62
CA GLY A 95 9.33 1.94 9.08
C GLY A 95 8.10 1.28 9.72
N ALA A 96 6.90 1.52 9.17
CA ALA A 96 5.67 0.88 9.64
C ALA A 96 5.68 -0.63 9.37
N ILE A 97 6.09 -1.07 8.18
CA ILE A 97 6.23 -2.50 7.83
C ILE A 97 7.24 -3.19 8.75
N ASN A 98 8.38 -2.54 9.02
CA ASN A 98 9.39 -3.09 9.92
C ASN A 98 8.88 -3.19 11.38
N ALA A 99 8.11 -2.21 11.84
CA ALA A 99 7.50 -2.23 13.17
C ALA A 99 6.43 -3.34 13.28
N ASP A 100 5.63 -3.54 12.24
CA ASP A 100 4.63 -4.60 12.16
C ASP A 100 5.30 -5.99 12.18
N GLY A 101 6.35 -6.18 11.38
CA GLY A 101 7.13 -7.42 11.39
C GLY A 101 7.81 -7.71 12.72
N LEU A 102 8.38 -6.68 13.39
CA LEU A 102 8.97 -6.84 14.71
C LEU A 102 7.91 -7.18 15.76
N GLY A 103 6.75 -6.52 15.71
CA GLY A 103 5.63 -6.82 16.60
C GLY A 103 5.13 -8.26 16.44
N SER A 104 4.97 -8.72 15.20
CA SER A 104 4.59 -10.10 14.89
C SER A 104 5.64 -11.12 15.36
N PHE A 105 6.92 -10.80 15.24
CA PHE A 105 8.02 -11.63 15.76
C PHE A 105 7.96 -11.76 17.28
N ILE A 106 7.76 -10.64 17.99
CA ILE A 106 7.62 -10.64 19.46
C ILE A 106 6.35 -11.42 19.86
N ALA A 107 5.23 -11.21 19.15
CA ALA A 107 3.99 -11.95 19.40
C ALA A 107 4.20 -13.46 19.27
N GLY A 108 4.92 -13.90 18.25
CA GLY A 108 5.27 -15.31 18.04
C GLY A 108 6.10 -15.90 19.20
N ILE A 109 7.09 -15.16 19.69
CA ILE A 109 7.89 -15.60 20.87
C ILE A 109 7.02 -15.70 22.14
N LEU A 110 6.08 -14.78 22.30
CA LEU A 110 5.17 -14.77 23.45
C LEU A 110 3.99 -15.74 23.30
N GLY A 111 3.89 -16.50 22.20
CA GLY A 111 2.81 -17.42 21.94
C GLY A 111 1.47 -16.74 21.69
N SER A 112 1.48 -15.49 21.22
CA SER A 112 0.30 -14.71 20.90
C SER A 112 0.06 -14.68 19.37
N VAL A 113 -1.12 -14.20 18.96
CA VAL A 113 -1.43 -13.98 17.55
C VAL A 113 -0.61 -12.81 16.99
N PRO A 114 -0.20 -12.88 15.72
CA PRO A 114 0.49 -11.77 15.06
C PRO A 114 -0.37 -10.50 15.06
N ASN A 115 0.27 -9.35 15.24
CA ASN A 115 -0.38 -8.07 15.05
C ASN A 115 -0.36 -7.68 13.57
N THR A 116 -1.26 -6.79 13.18
CA THR A 116 -1.28 -6.15 11.86
C THR A 116 -1.85 -4.74 11.97
N VAL A 117 -1.64 -3.94 10.93
CA VAL A 117 -2.29 -2.63 10.81
C VAL A 117 -3.75 -2.83 10.44
N TYR A 118 -4.64 -2.05 11.07
CA TYR A 118 -6.08 -2.13 10.82
C TYR A 118 -6.55 -0.93 9.97
N SER A 119 -6.91 -1.19 8.73
CA SER A 119 -7.42 -0.19 7.77
C SER A 119 -8.63 0.60 8.28
N MET A 120 -9.39 0.04 9.23
CA MET A 120 -10.52 0.71 9.86
C MET A 120 -10.14 1.98 10.63
N SER A 121 -8.92 2.07 11.14
CA SER A 121 -8.42 3.27 11.83
C SER A 121 -8.38 4.48 10.90
N ILE A 122 -8.22 4.27 9.59
CA ILE A 122 -8.26 5.31 8.57
C ILE A 122 -9.65 5.93 8.49
N GLY A 123 -10.70 5.09 8.47
CA GLY A 123 -12.09 5.58 8.51
C GLY A 123 -12.39 6.40 9.77
N VAL A 124 -11.82 6.04 10.91
CA VAL A 124 -11.91 6.84 12.15
C VAL A 124 -11.19 8.18 12.00
N MET A 125 -10.01 8.21 11.37
CA MET A 125 -9.28 9.45 11.07
C MET A 125 -10.09 10.38 10.16
N GLU A 126 -10.73 9.84 9.11
CA GLU A 126 -11.58 10.62 8.21
C GLU A 126 -12.77 11.26 8.92
N ILE A 127 -13.47 10.49 9.76
CA ILE A 127 -14.65 10.95 10.49
C ILE A 127 -14.28 11.97 11.56
N THR A 128 -13.20 11.71 12.31
CA THR A 128 -12.77 12.57 13.43
C THR A 128 -11.93 13.75 12.97
N ARG A 129 -11.30 13.65 11.79
CA ARG A 129 -10.27 14.57 11.28
C ARG A 129 -9.09 14.72 12.25
N VAL A 130 -8.83 13.68 13.04
CA VAL A 130 -7.72 13.62 13.98
C VAL A 130 -6.74 12.56 13.52
N ALA A 131 -5.54 13.00 13.10
CA ALA A 131 -4.46 12.15 12.65
C ALA A 131 -3.16 12.47 13.42
N ALA A 132 -3.29 12.77 14.72
CA ALA A 132 -2.13 13.11 15.52
C ALA A 132 -1.39 11.85 15.98
N LEU A 133 -0.06 11.83 15.81
CA LEU A 133 0.82 10.74 16.25
C LEU A 133 0.63 10.39 17.75
N ARG A 134 0.33 11.42 18.57
CA ARG A 134 0.07 11.25 20.01
C ARG A 134 -1.10 10.32 20.30
N VAL A 135 -2.13 10.30 19.44
CA VAL A 135 -3.29 9.41 19.59
C VAL A 135 -2.85 7.94 19.49
N GLY A 136 -1.98 7.62 18.53
CA GLY A 136 -1.43 6.27 18.40
C GLY A 136 -0.59 5.88 19.62
N PHE A 137 0.25 6.79 20.12
CA PHE A 137 1.07 6.52 21.32
C PHE A 137 0.21 6.25 22.56
N TYR A 138 -0.77 7.12 22.83
CA TYR A 138 -1.66 6.90 23.97
C TYR A 138 -2.57 5.69 23.76
N GLY A 139 -2.98 5.41 22.54
CA GLY A 139 -3.74 4.20 22.20
C GLY A 139 -2.95 2.94 22.56
N GLY A 140 -1.67 2.85 22.18
CA GLY A 140 -0.79 1.76 22.58
C GLY A 140 -0.62 1.64 24.10
N LEU A 141 -0.46 2.77 24.79
CA LEU A 141 -0.37 2.78 26.26
C LEU A 141 -1.66 2.24 26.90
N PHE A 142 -2.83 2.67 26.41
CA PHE A 142 -4.11 2.13 26.88
C PHE A 142 -4.23 0.65 26.64
N MET A 143 -3.79 0.11 25.51
CA MET A 143 -3.80 -1.34 25.24
C MET A 143 -2.97 -2.12 26.25
N ILE A 144 -1.78 -1.59 26.64
CA ILE A 144 -0.95 -2.19 27.69
C ILE A 144 -1.68 -2.17 29.04
N LEU A 145 -2.32 -1.04 29.39
CA LEU A 145 -3.10 -0.94 30.65
C LEU A 145 -4.28 -1.91 30.66
N PHE A 146 -4.99 -2.07 29.54
CA PHE A 146 -6.05 -3.06 29.42
C PHE A 146 -5.53 -4.50 29.61
N ALA A 147 -4.37 -4.81 29.06
CA ALA A 147 -3.76 -6.13 29.19
C ALA A 147 -3.42 -6.47 30.66
N LEU A 148 -3.14 -5.46 31.48
CA LEU A 148 -2.86 -5.62 32.92
C LEU A 148 -4.11 -5.62 33.81
N SER A 149 -5.32 -5.52 33.22
CA SER A 149 -6.59 -5.53 33.94
C SER A 149 -7.50 -6.67 33.49
N PRO A 150 -7.41 -7.86 34.11
CA PRO A 150 -8.27 -9.00 33.80
C PRO A 150 -9.76 -8.64 33.86
N LYS A 151 -10.16 -7.76 34.76
CA LYS A 151 -11.52 -7.30 34.93
C LYS A 151 -12.06 -6.53 33.70
N LEU A 152 -11.24 -5.66 33.10
CA LEU A 152 -11.62 -4.95 31.89
C LEU A 152 -11.70 -5.90 30.69
N ILE A 153 -10.80 -6.90 30.62
CA ILE A 153 -10.87 -7.95 29.58
C ILE A 153 -12.12 -8.79 29.76
N ALA A 154 -12.43 -9.21 30.99
CA ALA A 154 -13.63 -9.95 31.29
C ALA A 154 -14.91 -9.15 30.93
N LEU A 155 -14.93 -7.83 31.16
CA LEU A 155 -16.05 -6.95 30.80
C LEU A 155 -16.29 -6.93 29.29
N ILE A 156 -15.22 -6.89 28.48
CA ILE A 156 -15.34 -6.98 27.01
C ILE A 156 -15.82 -8.36 26.58
N SER A 157 -15.35 -9.41 27.26
CA SER A 157 -15.72 -10.82 26.97
C SER A 157 -17.17 -11.15 27.32
N VAL A 158 -17.87 -10.32 28.07
CA VAL A 158 -19.29 -10.43 28.38
C VAL A 158 -20.20 -10.11 27.19
N ILE A 159 -19.68 -9.41 26.19
CA ILE A 159 -20.46 -9.07 24.98
C ILE A 159 -20.96 -10.37 24.33
N PRO A 160 -22.29 -10.55 24.18
CA PRO A 160 -22.83 -11.78 23.60
C PRO A 160 -22.34 -11.98 22.16
N SER A 161 -22.05 -13.24 21.80
CA SER A 161 -21.59 -13.60 20.45
C SER A 161 -22.47 -13.05 19.31
N PRO A 162 -23.82 -13.05 19.39
CA PRO A 162 -24.67 -12.46 18.37
C PRO A 162 -24.46 -10.94 18.20
N VAL A 163 -24.21 -10.23 19.30
CA VAL A 163 -23.94 -8.76 19.27
C VAL A 163 -22.59 -8.50 18.65
N ALA A 164 -21.57 -9.26 19.05
CA ALA A 164 -20.24 -9.18 18.45
C ALA A 164 -20.29 -9.51 16.95
N ALA A 165 -21.00 -10.56 16.56
CA ALA A 165 -21.17 -10.95 15.16
C ALA A 165 -21.87 -9.86 14.34
N GLY A 166 -22.91 -9.22 14.87
CA GLY A 166 -23.57 -8.07 14.22
C GLY A 166 -22.62 -6.89 14.01
N TYR A 167 -21.79 -6.58 14.98
CA TYR A 167 -20.76 -5.54 14.87
C TYR A 167 -19.71 -5.90 13.82
N ILE A 168 -19.18 -7.12 13.83
CA ILE A 168 -18.22 -7.61 12.86
C ILE A 168 -18.79 -7.55 11.44
N LEU A 169 -20.06 -7.91 11.26
CA LEU A 169 -20.72 -7.84 9.95
C LEU A 169 -20.73 -6.41 9.39
N VAL A 170 -21.05 -5.41 10.22
CA VAL A 170 -21.00 -3.99 9.81
C VAL A 170 -19.59 -3.60 9.39
N ILE A 171 -18.58 -4.05 10.15
CA ILE A 171 -17.17 -3.81 9.83
C ILE A 171 -16.78 -4.41 8.48
N ILE A 172 -17.13 -5.67 8.24
CA ILE A 172 -16.82 -6.36 6.97
C ILE A 172 -17.45 -5.62 5.78
N VAL A 173 -18.71 -5.17 5.91
CA VAL A 173 -19.38 -4.40 4.85
C VAL A 173 -18.67 -3.08 4.58
N LEU A 174 -18.23 -2.38 5.62
CA LEU A 174 -17.47 -1.13 5.47
C LEU A 174 -16.10 -1.38 4.81
N LEU A 175 -15.36 -2.40 5.23
CA LEU A 175 -14.08 -2.77 4.62
C LEU A 175 -14.24 -3.15 3.14
N PHE A 176 -15.28 -3.93 2.81
CA PHE A 176 -15.58 -4.25 1.42
C PHE A 176 -15.87 -3.00 0.59
N GLY A 177 -16.66 -2.07 1.15
CA GLY A 177 -16.93 -0.77 0.52
C GLY A 177 -15.66 0.04 0.27
N HIS A 178 -14.76 0.12 1.24
CA HIS A 178 -13.45 0.75 1.08
C HIS A 178 -12.59 0.07 0.01
N GLY A 179 -12.57 -1.27 -0.04
CA GLY A 179 -11.87 -2.01 -1.08
C GLY A 179 -12.37 -1.66 -2.49
N LEU A 180 -13.69 -1.61 -2.68
CA LEU A 180 -14.30 -1.18 -3.94
C LEU A 180 -13.94 0.27 -4.30
N GLN A 181 -13.94 1.17 -3.31
CA GLN A 181 -13.56 2.55 -3.51
C GLN A 181 -12.10 2.68 -3.94
N MET A 182 -11.17 1.96 -3.30
CA MET A 182 -9.75 1.93 -3.68
C MET A 182 -9.56 1.46 -5.14
N VAL A 183 -10.26 0.42 -5.55
CA VAL A 183 -10.22 -0.09 -6.94
C VAL A 183 -10.71 0.99 -7.91
N ASN A 184 -11.81 1.67 -7.60
CA ASN A 184 -12.38 2.73 -8.44
C ASN A 184 -11.48 3.98 -8.52
N GLU A 185 -10.91 4.41 -7.41
CA GLU A 185 -10.00 5.58 -7.35
C GLU A 185 -8.67 5.32 -8.05
N SER A 186 -8.21 4.08 -8.07
CA SER A 186 -6.93 3.68 -8.68
C SER A 186 -6.92 3.80 -10.21
N LYS A 187 -8.08 4.03 -10.86
CA LYS A 187 -8.21 4.11 -12.33
C LYS A 187 -7.41 3.03 -13.04
N LEU A 188 -7.56 1.79 -12.57
CA LEU A 188 -6.79 0.65 -13.06
C LEU A 188 -6.95 0.47 -14.57
N ALA A 189 -5.86 0.15 -15.25
CA ALA A 189 -5.91 -0.33 -16.63
C ALA A 189 -6.76 -1.62 -16.71
N SER A 190 -7.34 -1.90 -17.87
CA SER A 190 -8.25 -3.04 -18.07
C SER A 190 -7.64 -4.37 -17.62
N GLU A 191 -6.34 -4.57 -17.84
CA GLU A 191 -5.62 -5.78 -17.44
C GLU A 191 -5.50 -5.90 -15.90
N ALA A 192 -5.24 -4.78 -15.22
CA ALA A 192 -5.15 -4.77 -13.76
C ALA A 192 -6.53 -4.99 -13.13
N LEU A 193 -7.58 -4.40 -13.70
CA LEU A 193 -8.96 -4.66 -13.26
C LEU A 193 -9.33 -6.13 -13.45
N LEU A 194 -8.98 -6.74 -14.58
CA LEU A 194 -9.21 -8.16 -14.83
C LEU A 194 -8.47 -9.04 -13.80
N ALA A 195 -7.23 -8.70 -13.47
CA ALA A 195 -6.45 -9.42 -12.46
C ALA A 195 -7.11 -9.34 -11.07
N VAL A 196 -7.63 -8.16 -10.67
CA VAL A 196 -8.38 -7.98 -9.41
C VAL A 196 -9.65 -8.82 -9.41
N CYS A 197 -10.45 -8.77 -10.49
CA CYS A 197 -11.69 -9.53 -10.58
C CYS A 197 -11.46 -11.05 -10.53
N LEU A 198 -10.48 -11.55 -11.30
CA LEU A 198 -10.14 -12.97 -11.28
C LEU A 198 -9.54 -13.41 -9.96
N GLY A 199 -8.72 -12.57 -9.33
CA GLY A 199 -8.21 -12.82 -7.99
C GLY A 199 -9.32 -12.91 -6.95
N PHE A 200 -10.26 -11.98 -6.96
CA PHE A 200 -11.41 -12.01 -6.05
C PHE A 200 -12.28 -13.25 -6.27
N PHE A 201 -12.57 -13.59 -7.54
CA PHE A 201 -13.35 -14.78 -7.88
C PHE A 201 -12.66 -16.08 -7.46
N ALA A 202 -11.35 -16.20 -7.72
CA ALA A 202 -10.57 -17.35 -7.29
C ALA A 202 -10.52 -17.48 -5.76
N GLY A 203 -10.27 -16.35 -5.06
CA GLY A 203 -10.23 -16.33 -3.60
C GLY A 203 -11.54 -16.79 -2.97
N THR A 204 -12.67 -16.23 -3.39
CA THR A 204 -13.98 -16.63 -2.89
C THR A 204 -14.35 -18.05 -3.31
N GLY A 205 -13.98 -18.49 -4.51
CA GLY A 205 -14.25 -19.81 -5.02
C GLY A 205 -13.50 -20.91 -4.27
N PHE A 206 -12.21 -20.72 -3.99
CA PHE A 206 -11.44 -21.67 -3.19
C PHE A 206 -11.86 -21.69 -1.72
N GLN A 207 -12.08 -20.51 -1.12
CA GLN A 207 -12.54 -20.40 0.26
C GLN A 207 -13.91 -21.05 0.48
N GLY A 208 -14.81 -20.91 -0.49
CA GLY A 208 -16.14 -21.55 -0.46
C GLY A 208 -16.15 -23.02 -0.83
N GLY A 209 -15.02 -23.62 -1.19
CA GLY A 209 -14.93 -25.00 -1.63
C GLY A 209 -15.52 -25.29 -3.02
N TYR A 210 -15.82 -24.22 -3.79
CA TYR A 210 -16.44 -24.36 -5.13
C TYR A 210 -15.43 -24.69 -6.25
N LEU A 211 -14.15 -24.49 -6.01
CA LEU A 211 -13.09 -24.71 -7.00
C LEU A 211 -12.21 -25.89 -6.57
N PHE A 212 -12.41 -27.07 -7.17
CA PHE A 212 -11.53 -28.24 -7.24
C PHE A 212 -10.68 -28.55 -5.97
N ASN A 213 -11.18 -28.24 -4.78
CA ASN A 213 -10.38 -28.30 -3.56
C ASN A 213 -9.89 -29.74 -3.26
N GLU A 214 -10.71 -30.75 -3.57
CA GLU A 214 -10.39 -32.16 -3.34
C GLU A 214 -9.32 -32.73 -4.30
N THR A 215 -9.01 -32.02 -5.37
CA THR A 215 -8.03 -32.48 -6.38
C THR A 215 -6.59 -32.19 -5.96
N PHE A 216 -6.38 -31.33 -4.96
CA PHE A 216 -5.06 -30.91 -4.51
C PHE A 216 -4.60 -31.70 -3.28
N PRO A 217 -3.28 -31.90 -3.08
CA PRO A 217 -2.73 -32.48 -1.86
C PRO A 217 -3.15 -31.69 -0.61
N GLU A 218 -3.30 -32.35 0.54
CA GLU A 218 -3.82 -31.75 1.78
C GLU A 218 -3.10 -30.46 2.19
N GLY A 219 -1.78 -30.40 2.10
CA GLY A 219 -1.01 -29.17 2.38
C GLY A 219 -1.35 -28.00 1.46
N MET A 220 -1.68 -28.29 0.20
CA MET A 220 -2.10 -27.26 -0.78
C MET A 220 -3.55 -26.84 -0.57
N GLN A 221 -4.42 -27.76 -0.10
CA GLN A 221 -5.81 -27.44 0.22
C GLN A 221 -5.90 -26.41 1.35
N ILE A 222 -5.12 -26.57 2.42
CA ILE A 222 -5.05 -25.62 3.55
C ILE A 222 -4.65 -24.23 3.03
N PHE A 223 -3.70 -24.20 2.12
CA PHE A 223 -3.20 -22.96 1.52
C PHE A 223 -4.23 -22.29 0.58
N LEU A 224 -4.88 -23.06 -0.28
CA LEU A 224 -5.87 -22.56 -1.23
C LEU A 224 -7.19 -22.17 -0.54
N SER A 225 -7.57 -22.83 0.54
CA SER A 225 -8.78 -22.52 1.31
C SER A 225 -8.74 -21.15 1.98
N ASN A 226 -7.55 -20.53 2.09
CA ASN A 226 -7.44 -19.13 2.49
C ASN A 226 -7.71 -18.23 1.28
N GLY A 227 -8.89 -17.59 1.22
CA GLY A 227 -9.34 -16.77 0.09
C GLY A 227 -8.44 -15.57 -0.20
N THR A 228 -7.86 -14.95 0.83
CA THR A 228 -6.93 -13.82 0.66
C THR A 228 -5.66 -14.30 -0.04
N THR A 229 -5.13 -15.45 0.36
CA THR A 229 -3.91 -16.01 -0.20
C THR A 229 -4.12 -16.48 -1.64
N SER A 230 -5.14 -17.29 -1.88
CA SER A 230 -5.45 -17.83 -3.23
C SER A 230 -5.84 -16.73 -4.20
N GLY A 231 -6.63 -15.75 -3.75
CA GLY A 231 -7.03 -14.59 -4.56
C GLY A 231 -5.84 -13.67 -4.87
N GLY A 232 -5.02 -13.36 -3.86
CA GLY A 232 -3.81 -12.54 -4.03
C GLY A 232 -2.81 -13.15 -5.00
N ILE A 233 -2.52 -14.45 -4.87
CA ILE A 233 -1.63 -15.17 -5.78
C ILE A 233 -2.18 -15.17 -7.20
N THR A 234 -3.47 -15.46 -7.35
CA THR A 234 -4.11 -15.44 -8.68
C THR A 234 -3.96 -14.07 -9.34
N ALA A 235 -4.23 -12.99 -8.61
CA ALA A 235 -4.05 -11.63 -9.12
C ALA A 235 -2.60 -11.34 -9.52
N VAL A 236 -1.63 -11.74 -8.69
CA VAL A 236 -0.20 -11.56 -8.96
C VAL A 236 0.24 -12.37 -10.20
N ILE A 237 -0.19 -13.63 -10.33
CA ILE A 237 0.13 -14.47 -11.49
C ILE A 237 -0.44 -13.85 -12.76
N ILE A 238 -1.69 -13.40 -12.75
CA ILE A 238 -2.33 -12.78 -13.91
C ILE A 238 -1.61 -11.49 -14.29
N MET A 239 -1.31 -10.61 -13.32
CA MET A 239 -0.53 -9.40 -13.58
C MET A 239 0.86 -9.72 -14.13
N TRP A 240 1.52 -10.74 -13.60
CA TRP A 240 2.82 -11.17 -14.10
C TRP A 240 2.74 -11.65 -15.56
N LEU A 241 1.72 -12.42 -15.93
CA LEU A 241 1.48 -12.83 -17.32
C LEU A 241 1.27 -11.63 -18.26
N PHE A 242 0.51 -10.63 -17.83
CA PHE A 242 0.34 -9.39 -18.60
C PHE A 242 1.65 -8.60 -18.72
N MET A 243 2.45 -8.54 -17.64
CA MET A 243 3.77 -7.90 -17.67
C MET A 243 4.77 -8.59 -18.60
N LEU A 244 4.69 -9.91 -18.78
CA LEU A 244 5.52 -10.61 -19.76
C LEU A 244 5.28 -10.11 -21.18
N LYS A 245 4.03 -9.73 -21.51
CA LYS A 245 3.66 -9.14 -22.80
C LYS A 245 4.17 -7.69 -22.94
N LYS A 246 4.28 -6.94 -21.84
CA LYS A 246 4.71 -5.52 -21.80
C LYS A 246 6.22 -5.34 -21.62
N ARG A 247 7.06 -6.34 -21.89
CA ARG A 247 8.52 -6.21 -21.71
C ARG A 247 9.05 -5.03 -22.53
N ALA A 248 9.58 -4.03 -21.81
CA ALA A 248 10.25 -2.87 -22.39
C ALA A 248 11.44 -3.31 -23.24
N LYS A 249 11.30 -3.25 -24.55
CA LYS A 249 12.42 -3.46 -25.50
C LYS A 249 13.33 -2.24 -25.55
N ASN A 250 12.86 -1.07 -25.12
CA ASN A 250 13.55 0.21 -25.23
C ASN A 250 13.98 0.69 -23.85
N LYS A 251 15.21 0.34 -23.47
CA LYS A 251 15.86 0.77 -22.22
C LYS A 251 17.29 1.18 -22.50
N ILE A 252 17.75 2.20 -21.76
CA ILE A 252 19.15 2.64 -21.79
C ILE A 252 19.62 2.96 -20.36
N SER A 253 20.90 2.78 -20.11
CA SER A 253 21.55 3.16 -18.86
C SER A 253 22.71 4.07 -19.20
N ILE A 254 22.67 5.29 -18.73
CA ILE A 254 23.58 6.39 -19.10
C ILE A 254 23.95 7.20 -17.86
N PRO A 255 25.07 7.94 -17.88
CA PRO A 255 25.40 8.90 -16.84
C PRO A 255 24.31 9.97 -16.70
N LEU A 256 24.08 10.49 -15.49
CA LEU A 256 23.15 11.59 -15.25
C LEU A 256 23.90 12.92 -15.50
N GLN A 257 23.94 13.31 -16.76
CA GLN A 257 24.63 14.54 -17.26
C GLN A 257 23.99 15.00 -18.56
N ILE A 258 24.20 16.26 -18.92
CA ILE A 258 23.56 16.90 -20.09
C ILE A 258 23.95 16.22 -21.40
N GLU A 259 25.20 15.77 -21.53
CA GLU A 259 25.71 15.06 -22.70
C GLU A 259 24.95 13.78 -23.02
N SER A 260 24.22 13.24 -22.04
CA SER A 260 23.38 12.05 -22.18
C SER A 260 22.09 12.29 -22.98
N LEU A 261 21.79 13.51 -23.40
CA LEU A 261 20.66 13.81 -24.28
C LEU A 261 20.77 13.13 -25.63
N THR A 262 21.98 13.03 -26.19
CA THR A 262 22.19 12.36 -27.49
C THR A 262 21.72 10.90 -27.50
N PRO A 263 22.19 10.03 -26.60
CA PRO A 263 21.70 8.64 -26.56
C PRO A 263 20.22 8.53 -26.20
N ILE A 264 19.65 9.48 -25.45
CA ILE A 264 18.20 9.50 -25.17
C ILE A 264 17.42 9.80 -26.46
N ASN A 265 17.87 10.79 -27.23
CA ASN A 265 17.25 11.14 -28.50
C ASN A 265 17.34 10.00 -29.52
N ASP A 266 18.45 9.25 -29.55
CA ASP A 266 18.57 8.06 -30.37
C ASP A 266 17.59 6.94 -29.95
N LEU A 267 17.41 6.74 -28.66
CA LEU A 267 16.41 5.82 -28.14
C LEU A 267 14.99 6.21 -28.58
N ILE A 268 14.63 7.50 -28.43
CA ILE A 268 13.33 8.02 -28.83
C ILE A 268 13.15 7.95 -30.35
N ASN A 269 14.18 8.24 -31.15
CA ASN A 269 14.18 8.10 -32.60
C ASN A 269 13.88 6.67 -33.02
N LYS A 270 14.58 5.70 -32.42
CA LYS A 270 14.38 4.27 -32.68
C LYS A 270 12.96 3.84 -32.32
N PHE A 271 12.47 4.26 -31.15
CA PHE A 271 11.14 3.95 -30.67
C PHE A 271 10.05 4.56 -31.56
N SER A 272 10.22 5.82 -31.96
CA SER A 272 9.28 6.53 -32.87
C SER A 272 9.18 5.86 -34.24
N ARG A 273 10.32 5.40 -34.80
CA ARG A 273 10.33 4.64 -36.05
C ARG A 273 9.62 3.30 -35.96
N GLN A 274 9.82 2.57 -34.83
CA GLN A 274 9.17 1.29 -34.59
C GLN A 274 7.64 1.42 -34.50
N ASN A 275 7.15 2.53 -33.94
CA ASN A 275 5.73 2.77 -33.72
C ASN A 275 5.10 3.71 -34.78
N LYS A 276 5.83 4.05 -35.87
CA LYS A 276 5.37 4.90 -36.97
C LYS A 276 4.81 6.25 -36.53
N TRP A 277 5.46 6.91 -35.59
CA TRP A 277 4.98 8.18 -35.05
C TRP A 277 5.22 9.35 -35.97
N LYS A 278 4.34 10.37 -35.86
CA LYS A 278 4.52 11.66 -36.56
C LYS A 278 5.68 12.43 -35.90
N LYS A 279 6.39 13.22 -36.69
CA LYS A 279 7.57 13.99 -36.27
C LYS A 279 7.27 14.94 -35.09
N ASN A 280 6.09 15.55 -35.05
CA ASN A 280 5.67 16.41 -33.92
C ASN A 280 5.61 15.67 -32.58
N TRP A 281 5.21 14.40 -32.61
CA TRP A 281 5.18 13.53 -31.43
C TRP A 281 6.56 13.19 -30.92
N GLN A 282 7.42 12.82 -31.84
CA GLN A 282 8.82 12.56 -31.57
C GLN A 282 9.47 13.76 -30.90
N ASN A 283 9.30 14.98 -31.45
CA ASN A 283 9.83 16.21 -30.88
C ASN A 283 9.26 16.51 -29.49
N LYS A 284 7.96 16.29 -29.28
CA LYS A 284 7.33 16.46 -27.96
C LYS A 284 7.92 15.51 -26.91
N LEU A 285 8.14 14.25 -27.28
CA LEU A 285 8.73 13.28 -26.36
C LEU A 285 10.20 13.58 -26.07
N MET A 286 10.97 14.07 -27.06
CA MET A 286 12.33 14.54 -26.86
C MET A 286 12.39 15.69 -25.85
N LEU A 287 11.50 16.66 -25.98
CA LEU A 287 11.41 17.79 -25.06
C LEU A 287 11.05 17.31 -23.62
N ILE A 288 10.11 16.40 -23.50
CA ILE A 288 9.74 15.81 -22.19
C ILE A 288 10.92 15.06 -21.57
N ALA A 289 11.67 14.32 -22.37
CA ALA A 289 12.83 13.58 -21.89
C ALA A 289 13.97 14.51 -21.47
N GLU A 290 14.18 15.59 -22.21
CA GLU A 290 15.15 16.65 -21.90
C GLU A 290 14.81 17.35 -20.58
N GLU A 291 13.56 17.79 -20.42
CA GLU A 291 13.12 18.44 -19.18
C GLU A 291 13.14 17.51 -17.98
N GLY A 292 12.80 16.22 -18.17
CA GLY A 292 12.92 15.20 -17.13
C GLY A 292 14.36 14.96 -16.69
N LEU A 293 15.29 14.91 -17.65
CA LEU A 293 16.71 14.76 -17.36
C LEU A 293 17.26 16.01 -16.63
N ASN A 294 16.94 17.20 -17.14
CA ASN A 294 17.37 18.48 -16.55
C ASN A 294 16.87 18.62 -15.11
N PHE A 295 15.61 18.27 -14.85
CA PHE A 295 15.07 18.26 -13.50
C PHE A 295 15.87 17.36 -12.56
N LEU A 296 16.23 16.14 -12.99
CA LEU A 296 17.01 15.21 -12.17
C LEU A 296 18.45 15.70 -11.93
N ILE A 297 19.10 16.30 -12.95
CA ILE A 297 20.45 16.86 -12.83
C ILE A 297 20.47 18.00 -11.82
N GLN A 298 19.60 19.00 -11.99
CA GLN A 298 19.52 20.16 -11.10
C GLN A 298 19.22 19.76 -9.65
N ASN A 299 18.38 18.75 -9.45
CA ASN A 299 18.08 18.23 -8.13
C ASN A 299 19.26 17.48 -7.49
N GLN A 300 20.05 16.77 -8.29
CA GLN A 300 21.23 16.08 -7.79
C GLN A 300 22.32 17.07 -7.36
N GLU A 301 22.52 18.15 -8.10
CA GLU A 301 23.51 19.20 -7.75
C GLU A 301 23.19 19.89 -6.43
N LYS A 302 21.90 20.10 -6.12
CA LYS A 302 21.45 20.67 -4.84
C LYS A 302 21.65 19.71 -3.67
N ASN A 303 21.73 18.40 -3.92
CA ASN A 303 21.91 17.39 -2.91
C ASN A 303 23.37 16.94 -2.85
N LYS A 304 24.12 17.38 -1.84
CA LYS A 304 25.55 17.07 -1.63
C LYS A 304 25.88 15.58 -1.49
N ASN A 305 24.90 14.68 -1.52
CA ASN A 305 25.12 13.25 -1.51
C ASN A 305 25.49 12.77 -2.92
N LYS A 306 26.75 12.45 -3.10
CA LYS A 306 27.31 11.79 -4.30
C LYS A 306 26.75 10.35 -4.43
N GLY A 307 25.51 10.22 -4.87
CA GLY A 307 24.93 8.94 -5.31
C GLY A 307 25.51 8.50 -6.66
N LYS A 308 25.19 7.30 -7.10
CA LYS A 308 25.55 6.80 -8.44
C LYS A 308 25.00 7.78 -9.50
N ASN A 309 25.90 8.41 -10.26
CA ASN A 309 25.57 9.34 -11.34
C ASN A 309 25.04 8.63 -12.59
N THR A 310 24.23 7.59 -12.44
CA THR A 310 23.63 6.83 -13.54
C THR A 310 22.13 6.93 -13.49
N VAL A 311 21.50 7.16 -14.66
CA VAL A 311 20.06 7.10 -14.84
C VAL A 311 19.71 5.96 -15.79
N HIS A 312 18.73 5.15 -15.39
CA HIS A 312 18.14 4.13 -16.23
C HIS A 312 16.84 4.68 -16.80
N ILE A 313 16.75 4.74 -18.11
CA ILE A 313 15.58 5.25 -18.83
C ILE A 313 14.88 4.09 -19.50
N ARG A 314 13.56 4.03 -19.36
CA ARG A 314 12.70 3.04 -19.99
C ARG A 314 11.56 3.74 -20.70
N LEU A 315 11.21 3.22 -21.87
CA LEU A 315 10.19 3.78 -22.73
C LEU A 315 9.22 2.66 -23.14
N TYR A 316 7.95 2.87 -22.86
CA TYR A 316 6.89 1.92 -23.21
C TYR A 316 5.77 2.63 -23.97
N GLN A 317 5.06 1.86 -24.77
CA GLN A 317 3.77 2.27 -25.33
C GLN A 317 2.68 1.36 -24.76
N ASP A 318 1.66 1.94 -24.18
CA ASP A 318 0.47 1.28 -23.69
C ASP A 318 -0.76 1.85 -24.42
N GLY A 319 -1.20 1.16 -25.46
CA GLY A 319 -2.25 1.65 -26.35
C GLY A 319 -1.85 2.97 -27.04
N ASP A 320 -2.62 4.02 -26.77
CA ASP A 320 -2.37 5.38 -27.27
C ASP A 320 -1.45 6.20 -26.35
N GLU A 321 -1.06 5.68 -25.19
CA GLU A 321 -0.24 6.38 -24.19
C GLU A 321 1.20 5.92 -24.24
N VAL A 322 2.11 6.84 -23.90
CA VAL A 322 3.52 6.57 -23.80
C VAL A 322 3.99 6.85 -22.39
N GLU A 323 4.69 5.90 -21.85
CA GLU A 323 5.26 5.95 -20.51
C GLU A 323 6.77 6.07 -20.61
N LEU A 324 7.30 7.11 -19.96
CA LEU A 324 8.73 7.39 -19.85
C LEU A 324 9.12 7.33 -18.38
N GLU A 325 10.01 6.41 -18.07
CA GLU A 325 10.51 6.20 -16.71
C GLU A 325 11.96 6.56 -16.60
N PHE A 326 12.32 7.33 -15.56
CA PHE A 326 13.69 7.59 -15.16
C PHE A 326 13.91 7.00 -13.77
N ILE A 327 14.95 6.19 -13.63
CA ILE A 327 15.37 5.61 -12.37
C ILE A 327 16.79 6.06 -12.11
N SER A 328 16.97 6.91 -11.10
CA SER A 328 18.28 7.50 -10.76
C SER A 328 18.65 7.24 -9.30
N GLY A 329 19.84 7.67 -8.89
CA GLY A 329 20.20 7.79 -7.49
C GLY A 329 19.38 8.88 -6.78
N PRO A 330 19.53 9.04 -5.45
CA PRO A 330 18.71 9.95 -4.67
C PRO A 330 18.92 11.40 -5.10
N THR A 331 17.83 12.08 -5.45
CA THR A 331 17.79 13.53 -5.72
C THR A 331 17.17 14.29 -4.53
N GLY A 332 17.23 15.62 -4.54
CA GLY A 332 16.85 16.42 -3.37
C GLY A 332 15.36 16.68 -3.24
N ILE A 333 14.74 17.25 -4.28
CA ILE A 333 13.38 17.79 -4.24
C ILE A 333 12.43 16.85 -4.99
N ASN A 334 11.30 16.51 -4.37
CA ASN A 334 10.28 15.73 -5.04
C ASN A 334 9.43 16.61 -5.98
N ALA A 335 9.25 16.18 -7.24
CA ALA A 335 8.48 16.90 -8.25
C ALA A 335 7.05 17.20 -7.80
N GLU A 336 6.40 16.23 -7.14
CA GLU A 336 5.02 16.37 -6.66
C GLU A 336 4.88 17.43 -5.55
N SER A 337 5.94 17.66 -4.74
CA SER A 337 5.92 18.70 -3.70
C SER A 337 5.97 20.10 -4.28
N VAL A 338 6.58 20.28 -5.45
CA VAL A 338 6.69 21.58 -6.13
C VAL A 338 5.37 21.96 -6.80
N GLN A 339 4.57 21.00 -7.24
CA GLN A 339 3.25 21.29 -7.80
C GLN A 339 2.36 22.07 -6.81
N VAL A 340 2.47 21.77 -5.52
CA VAL A 340 1.73 22.48 -4.47
C VAL A 340 2.24 23.91 -4.26
N ALA A 341 3.53 24.15 -4.54
CA ALA A 341 4.20 25.44 -4.36
C ALA A 341 4.18 26.35 -5.60
N LEU A 342 3.78 25.84 -6.78
CA LEU A 342 3.71 26.61 -8.02
C LEU A 342 2.70 27.78 -7.97
N ASN A 343 1.78 27.77 -7.01
CA ASN A 343 0.83 28.86 -6.76
C ASN A 343 1.41 29.98 -5.87
N ASP A 344 2.59 29.77 -5.23
CA ASP A 344 3.23 30.70 -4.28
C ASP A 344 4.69 31.00 -4.74
N ILE A 345 4.92 31.57 -5.91
CA ILE A 345 6.25 31.71 -6.50
C ILE A 345 6.99 32.95 -5.98
N GLY A 346 8.12 32.73 -5.26
CA GLY A 346 9.19 33.69 -5.09
C GLY A 346 10.26 33.55 -6.20
N GLU A 347 10.95 34.63 -6.55
CA GLU A 347 11.81 34.75 -7.74
C GLU A 347 13.11 33.92 -7.76
N ASP A 348 13.57 33.37 -6.64
CA ASP A 348 14.92 32.79 -6.49
C ASP A 348 15.16 31.37 -7.03
N ASP A 349 14.14 30.69 -7.56
CA ASP A 349 14.21 29.30 -8.01
C ASP A 349 13.63 29.07 -9.42
N PHE A 350 13.73 30.07 -10.28
CA PHE A 350 13.00 30.11 -11.55
C PHE A 350 13.36 28.97 -12.51
N GLU A 351 14.62 28.59 -12.65
CA GLU A 351 15.07 27.60 -13.65
C GLU A 351 14.60 26.16 -13.30
N SER A 352 14.75 25.73 -12.05
CA SER A 352 14.31 24.38 -11.65
C SER A 352 12.78 24.23 -11.64
N LYS A 353 12.06 25.35 -11.43
CA LYS A 353 10.61 25.42 -11.50
C LYS A 353 10.11 25.48 -12.94
N LEU A 354 10.91 26.01 -13.87
CA LEU A 354 10.56 26.09 -15.30
C LEU A 354 10.49 24.70 -15.93
N SER A 355 11.51 23.85 -15.75
CA SER A 355 11.51 22.48 -16.25
C SER A 355 10.30 21.67 -15.72
N LEU A 356 9.99 21.80 -14.44
CA LEU A 356 8.80 21.17 -13.86
C LEU A 356 7.49 21.72 -14.43
N LYS A 357 7.38 23.04 -14.62
CA LYS A 357 6.19 23.66 -15.20
C LYS A 357 5.97 23.19 -16.63
N LEU A 358 7.05 23.05 -17.41
CA LEU A 358 6.99 22.49 -18.76
C LEU A 358 6.56 21.01 -18.72
N LEU A 359 7.13 20.22 -17.83
CA LEU A 359 6.72 18.81 -17.66
C LEU A 359 5.23 18.68 -17.33
N TYR A 360 4.71 19.49 -16.39
CA TYR A 360 3.27 19.47 -16.05
C TYR A 360 2.37 19.93 -17.20
N GLY A 361 2.86 20.85 -18.05
CA GLY A 361 2.13 21.28 -19.25
C GLY A 361 2.15 20.25 -20.38
N LEU A 362 3.22 19.47 -20.50
CA LEU A 362 3.46 18.56 -21.61
C LEU A 362 2.99 17.12 -21.33
N THR A 363 2.84 16.74 -20.06
CA THR A 363 2.48 15.39 -19.63
C THR A 363 1.08 15.33 -19.07
N ASN A 364 0.46 14.15 -19.13
CA ASN A 364 -0.85 13.88 -18.54
C ASN A 364 -0.75 13.49 -17.06
N GLU A 365 0.33 12.81 -16.70
CA GLU A 365 0.59 12.35 -15.36
C GLU A 365 2.08 12.40 -15.06
N ILE A 366 2.43 12.92 -13.88
CA ILE A 366 3.77 12.89 -13.32
C ILE A 366 3.68 12.22 -11.96
N ARG A 367 4.52 11.19 -11.74
CA ARG A 367 4.75 10.59 -10.43
C ARG A 367 6.23 10.64 -10.12
N HIS A 368 6.59 11.13 -8.96
CA HIS A 368 7.97 11.13 -8.49
C HIS A 368 8.06 10.42 -7.15
N LEU A 369 8.46 9.15 -7.19
CA LEU A 369 8.56 8.29 -6.03
C LEU A 369 10.01 8.29 -5.54
N GLN A 370 10.21 8.70 -4.30
CA GLN A 370 11.53 8.72 -3.66
C GLN A 370 11.64 7.60 -2.64
N TYR A 371 12.48 6.62 -2.98
CA TYR A 371 12.83 5.51 -2.10
C TYR A 371 14.19 5.75 -1.43
N HIS A 372 14.57 4.91 -0.48
CA HIS A 372 15.88 4.99 0.13
C HIS A 372 16.98 4.62 -0.89
N GLY A 373 17.66 5.63 -1.42
CA GLY A 373 18.76 5.47 -2.37
C GLY A 373 18.35 5.40 -3.86
N ILE A 374 17.07 5.56 -4.19
CA ILE A 374 16.58 5.52 -5.57
C ILE A 374 15.45 6.53 -5.74
N ASP A 375 15.53 7.32 -6.81
CA ASP A 375 14.46 8.19 -7.29
C ASP A 375 13.86 7.63 -8.58
N TYR A 376 12.54 7.55 -8.60
CA TYR A 376 11.77 7.06 -9.74
C TYR A 376 10.84 8.15 -10.22
N LEU A 377 11.17 8.73 -11.39
CA LEU A 377 10.34 9.72 -12.07
C LEU A 377 9.61 9.04 -13.23
N PHE A 378 8.29 9.04 -13.14
CA PHE A 378 7.38 8.48 -14.13
C PHE A 378 6.61 9.59 -14.82
N LEU A 379 6.65 9.61 -16.14
CA LEU A 379 5.98 10.58 -16.99
C LEU A 379 5.08 9.86 -17.99
N LYS A 380 3.79 10.20 -17.98
CA LYS A 380 2.80 9.62 -18.87
C LYS A 380 2.29 10.65 -19.86
N VAL A 381 2.27 10.31 -21.12
CA VAL A 381 1.94 11.22 -22.21
C VAL A 381 0.94 10.59 -23.15
N ASN A 382 -0.17 11.28 -23.40
CA ASN A 382 -1.17 10.84 -24.37
C ASN A 382 -1.09 11.73 -25.64
N PRO A 383 -0.84 11.12 -26.82
CA PRO A 383 -0.79 11.83 -28.08
C PRO A 383 -2.04 12.59 -28.46
N LYS A 384 -3.20 12.07 -28.09
CA LYS A 384 -4.49 12.60 -28.51
C LYS A 384 -5.03 13.71 -27.60
N LEU A 385 -4.52 13.80 -26.37
CA LEU A 385 -4.92 14.81 -25.38
C LEU A 385 -3.87 15.93 -25.32
N SER A 386 -3.75 16.73 -26.38
CA SER A 386 -3.13 18.03 -26.27
C SER A 386 -4.09 18.91 -25.44
N LYS A 387 -3.72 19.23 -24.21
CA LYS A 387 -4.30 20.37 -23.53
C LYS A 387 -3.90 21.59 -24.36
N GLY A 388 -4.88 22.15 -25.10
CA GLY A 388 -4.74 23.40 -25.86
C GLY A 388 -4.40 24.58 -24.96
#